data_48cd5818b248ecca51f1aafbb4e98f4f
#
_entry.id   48cd5818b248ecca51f1aafbb4e98f4f
#
_cell.length_a   1.000
_cell.length_b   1.000
_cell.length_c   1.000
_cell.angle_alpha   90.00
_cell.angle_beta   90.00
_cell.angle_gamma   90.00
#
_symmetry.space_group_name_H-M   'P 1'
#
loop_
_entity.id
_entity.type
_entity.pdbx_description
1 polymer ?
#
loop_
_entity_poly.entity_id
_entity_poly.type
_entity_poly.pdbx_seq_one_letter_code
_entity_poly.pdbx_strand_id
1 'polypeptide(L)'
;MTETHLNEGELAEVIAAEIPAKRHYLAPLIALAAWIVPGMGHLLLGRWGRALTFCLAVSGLAFTGLLAKGQVFPPHSDDPFGTLGFLADACSGVFFVVAHLFEKTGPDVSRAAGDYGTRFVAAAGIVNLLSVLDAYRIAAGSKT
;
A
#
# COMPACT_ATOMS: atom_id res chain seq x y z
N MET A 1 49.31 -19.95 -2.93
CA MET A 1 48.25 -18.93 -2.98
C MET A 1 47.87 -18.77 -4.43
N THR A 2 46.81 -19.43 -4.85
CA THR A 2 46.27 -19.34 -6.21
C THR A 2 45.23 -18.23 -6.18
N GLU A 3 45.61 -17.02 -6.63
CA GLU A 3 44.64 -15.97 -6.92
C GLU A 3 43.84 -16.42 -8.13
N THR A 4 42.59 -16.74 -7.94
CA THR A 4 41.66 -17.07 -9.00
C THR A 4 41.27 -15.75 -9.65
N HIS A 5 41.97 -15.37 -10.73
CA HIS A 5 41.60 -14.28 -11.61
C HIS A 5 40.30 -14.70 -12.34
N LEU A 6 39.17 -14.28 -11.81
CA LEU A 6 37.90 -14.36 -12.53
C LEU A 6 38.00 -13.49 -13.78
N ASN A 7 37.68 -14.07 -14.92
CA ASN A 7 37.56 -13.38 -16.20
C ASN A 7 36.42 -12.36 -16.12
N GLU A 8 36.50 -11.24 -16.85
CA GLU A 8 35.47 -10.19 -16.88
C GLU A 8 34.07 -10.72 -17.21
N GLY A 9 33.97 -11.80 -18.01
CA GLY A 9 32.72 -12.49 -18.30
C GLY A 9 32.15 -13.23 -17.09
N GLU A 10 32.99 -13.91 -16.31
CA GLU A 10 32.60 -14.61 -15.10
C GLU A 10 32.19 -13.64 -13.99
N LEU A 11 32.89 -12.50 -13.89
CA LEU A 11 32.53 -11.42 -12.98
C LEU A 11 31.15 -10.81 -13.35
N ALA A 12 30.89 -10.58 -14.64
CA ALA A 12 29.61 -10.08 -15.12
C ALA A 12 28.46 -11.06 -14.84
N GLU A 13 28.71 -12.36 -14.97
CA GLU A 13 27.73 -13.42 -14.71
C GLU A 13 27.41 -13.55 -13.20
N VAL A 14 28.44 -13.47 -12.35
CA VAL A 14 28.30 -13.47 -10.89
C VAL A 14 27.53 -12.23 -10.41
N ILE A 15 27.87 -11.04 -10.95
CA ILE A 15 27.18 -9.80 -10.63
C ILE A 15 25.72 -9.86 -11.11
N ALA A 16 25.47 -10.38 -12.30
CA ALA A 16 24.12 -10.53 -12.84
C ALA A 16 23.24 -11.53 -12.04
N ALA A 17 23.86 -12.55 -11.45
CA ALA A 17 23.19 -13.51 -10.58
C ALA A 17 22.93 -12.96 -9.16
N GLU A 18 23.80 -12.07 -8.66
CA GLU A 18 23.70 -11.50 -7.30
C GLU A 18 22.66 -10.37 -7.20
N ILE A 19 22.47 -9.61 -8.28
CA ILE A 19 21.54 -8.49 -8.31
C ILE A 19 20.06 -8.93 -8.08
N PRO A 20 19.54 -9.98 -8.73
CA PRO A 20 18.16 -10.42 -8.48
C PRO A 20 17.96 -10.98 -7.07
N ALA A 21 18.96 -11.67 -6.50
CA ALA A 21 18.86 -12.20 -5.15
C ALA A 21 18.75 -11.07 -4.09
N LYS A 22 19.54 -10.02 -4.21
CA LYS A 22 19.45 -8.84 -3.30
C LYS A 22 18.10 -8.13 -3.35
N ARG A 23 17.47 -8.03 -4.51
CA ARG A 23 16.14 -7.41 -4.66
C ARG A 23 15.04 -8.20 -3.95
N HIS A 24 15.14 -9.52 -3.90
CA HIS A 24 14.14 -10.38 -3.25
C HIS A 24 14.01 -10.11 -1.75
N TYR A 25 15.13 -9.83 -1.05
CA TYR A 25 15.11 -9.53 0.38
C TYR A 25 14.51 -8.16 0.71
N LEU A 26 14.53 -7.23 -0.25
CA LEU A 26 13.96 -5.89 -0.07
C LEU A 26 12.47 -5.82 -0.41
N ALA A 27 11.92 -6.82 -1.11
CA ALA A 27 10.52 -6.82 -1.53
C ALA A 27 9.52 -6.64 -0.36
N PRO A 28 9.65 -7.33 0.80
CA PRO A 28 8.74 -7.11 1.92
C PRO A 28 8.89 -5.71 2.55
N LEU A 29 10.10 -5.14 2.57
CA LEU A 29 10.31 -3.77 3.08
C LEU A 29 9.68 -2.73 2.15
N ILE A 30 9.77 -2.93 0.85
CA ILE A 30 9.13 -2.07 -0.15
C ILE A 30 7.60 -2.17 -0.04
N ALA A 31 7.07 -3.38 0.17
CA ALA A 31 5.65 -3.60 0.39
C ALA A 31 5.16 -2.91 1.68
N LEU A 32 5.94 -2.99 2.77
CA LEU A 32 5.64 -2.32 4.03
C LEU A 32 5.62 -0.79 3.86
N ALA A 33 6.62 -0.23 3.16
CA ALA A 33 6.66 1.20 2.85
C ALA A 33 5.47 1.64 1.99
N ALA A 34 5.09 0.82 0.99
CA ALA A 34 3.93 1.06 0.14
C ALA A 34 2.61 1.00 0.92
N TRP A 35 2.52 0.14 1.94
CA TRP A 35 1.35 0.03 2.80
C TRP A 35 1.18 1.25 3.70
N ILE A 36 2.26 1.71 4.33
CA ILE A 36 2.22 2.87 5.23
C ILE A 36 1.89 4.14 4.46
N VAL A 37 2.59 4.40 3.33
CA VAL A 37 2.40 5.59 2.51
C VAL A 37 2.04 5.18 1.09
N PRO A 38 0.82 5.48 0.64
CA PRO A 38 0.37 5.14 -0.71
C PRO A 38 1.32 5.64 -1.80
N GLY A 39 1.73 4.75 -2.69
CA GLY A 39 2.66 5.06 -3.78
C GLY A 39 4.15 5.00 -3.41
N MET A 40 4.54 4.95 -2.13
CA MET A 40 5.94 4.95 -1.70
C MET A 40 6.72 3.75 -2.27
N GLY A 41 6.12 2.57 -2.33
CA GLY A 41 6.76 1.40 -2.91
C GLY A 41 7.17 1.60 -4.37
N HIS A 42 6.32 2.24 -5.18
CA HIS A 42 6.62 2.57 -6.57
C HIS A 42 7.68 3.67 -6.69
N LEU A 43 7.67 4.62 -5.75
CA LEU A 43 8.69 5.67 -5.67
C LEU A 43 10.08 5.06 -5.43
N LEU A 44 10.20 4.15 -4.46
CA LEU A 44 11.44 3.43 -4.15
C LEU A 44 11.95 2.56 -5.32
N LEU A 45 11.02 2.10 -6.18
CA LEU A 45 11.33 1.36 -7.40
C LEU A 45 11.64 2.26 -8.61
N GLY A 46 11.67 3.60 -8.44
CA GLY A 46 11.92 4.55 -9.51
C GLY A 46 10.77 4.72 -10.51
N ARG A 47 9.57 4.23 -10.17
CA ARG A 47 8.39 4.28 -11.04
C ARG A 47 7.47 5.46 -10.68
N TRP A 48 7.95 6.68 -10.92
CA TRP A 48 7.29 7.94 -10.53
C TRP A 48 5.84 8.07 -11.03
N GLY A 49 5.56 7.69 -12.26
CA GLY A 49 4.21 7.76 -12.83
C GLY A 49 3.20 6.91 -12.03
N ARG A 50 3.56 5.67 -11.71
CA ARG A 50 2.72 4.78 -10.90
C ARG A 50 2.61 5.27 -9.46
N ALA A 51 3.73 5.74 -8.87
CA ALA A 51 3.75 6.31 -7.54
C ALA A 51 2.74 7.46 -7.40
N LEU A 52 2.79 8.40 -8.35
CA LEU A 52 1.88 9.55 -8.36
C LEU A 52 0.42 9.13 -8.57
N THR A 53 0.15 8.21 -9.50
CA THR A 53 -1.19 7.72 -9.77
C THR A 53 -1.82 7.08 -8.53
N PHE A 54 -1.11 6.15 -7.87
CA PHE A 54 -1.62 5.52 -6.67
C PHE A 54 -1.72 6.49 -5.49
N CYS A 55 -0.76 7.39 -5.33
CA CYS A 55 -0.81 8.42 -4.29
C CYS A 55 -2.05 9.32 -4.46
N LEU A 56 -2.30 9.83 -5.66
CA LEU A 56 -3.45 10.68 -5.94
C LEU A 56 -4.78 9.92 -5.82
N ALA A 57 -4.85 8.68 -6.30
CA ALA A 57 -6.07 7.88 -6.22
C ALA A 57 -6.44 7.56 -4.77
N VAL A 58 -5.49 7.04 -3.98
CA VAL A 58 -5.74 6.68 -2.58
C VAL A 58 -6.02 7.92 -1.74
N SER A 59 -5.22 8.99 -1.89
CA SER A 59 -5.43 10.23 -1.16
C SER A 59 -6.76 10.88 -1.53
N GLY A 60 -7.10 10.92 -2.80
CA GLY A 60 -8.37 11.48 -3.28
C GLY A 60 -9.59 10.75 -2.69
N LEU A 61 -9.58 9.41 -2.71
CA LEU A 61 -10.63 8.61 -2.08
C LEU A 61 -10.70 8.83 -0.57
N ALA A 62 -9.55 8.78 0.12
CA ALA A 62 -9.49 8.96 1.56
C ALA A 62 -9.98 10.36 1.99
N PHE A 63 -9.51 11.43 1.33
CA PHE A 63 -9.97 12.79 1.62
C PHE A 63 -11.46 12.98 1.32
N THR A 64 -11.96 12.43 0.22
CA THR A 64 -13.40 12.47 -0.08
C THR A 64 -14.21 11.78 1.00
N GLY A 65 -13.73 10.61 1.47
CA GLY A 65 -14.35 9.89 2.58
C GLY A 65 -14.37 10.70 3.86
N LEU A 66 -13.25 11.30 4.25
CA LEU A 66 -13.13 12.14 5.44
C LEU A 66 -14.00 13.41 5.35
N LEU A 67 -14.02 14.09 4.21
CA LEU A 67 -14.88 15.28 3.99
C LEU A 67 -16.36 14.93 4.08
N ALA A 68 -16.75 13.75 3.64
CA ALA A 68 -18.12 13.24 3.78
C ALA A 68 -18.43 12.75 5.22
N LYS A 69 -17.50 12.95 6.17
CA LYS A 69 -17.60 12.45 7.56
C LYS A 69 -17.78 10.93 7.65
N GLY A 70 -17.11 10.22 6.75
CA GLY A 70 -16.99 8.77 6.80
C GLY A 70 -16.23 8.33 8.05
N GLN A 71 -16.58 7.17 8.54
CA GLN A 71 -15.99 6.56 9.72
C GLN A 71 -15.25 5.29 9.33
N VAL A 72 -14.37 4.84 10.21
CA VAL A 72 -13.70 3.55 10.08
C VAL A 72 -14.66 2.46 10.56
N PHE A 73 -14.69 1.32 9.86
CA PHE A 73 -15.45 0.17 10.32
C PHE A 73 -14.92 -0.33 11.67
N PRO A 74 -15.80 -0.72 12.61
CA PRO A 74 -15.37 -1.23 13.91
C PRO A 74 -14.61 -2.55 13.76
N PRO A 75 -13.54 -2.79 14.57
CA PRO A 75 -12.73 -4.00 14.49
C PRO A 75 -13.48 -5.28 14.86
N HIS A 76 -14.54 -5.16 15.65
CA HIS A 76 -15.40 -6.27 16.07
C HIS A 76 -16.81 -5.98 15.57
N SER A 77 -17.17 -6.61 14.47
CA SER A 77 -18.53 -6.59 13.94
C SER A 77 -19.05 -8.02 13.91
N ASP A 78 -20.27 -8.23 14.39
CA ASP A 78 -20.97 -9.53 14.24
C ASP A 78 -21.34 -9.79 12.78
N ASP A 79 -21.23 -8.77 11.93
CA ASP A 79 -21.46 -8.84 10.50
C ASP A 79 -20.14 -9.08 9.73
N PRO A 80 -20.07 -10.11 8.87
CA PRO A 80 -18.92 -10.37 8.02
C PRO A 80 -18.50 -9.17 7.13
N PHE A 81 -19.47 -8.37 6.68
CA PHE A 81 -19.20 -7.16 5.88
C PHE A 81 -18.51 -6.08 6.69
N GLY A 82 -18.85 -5.91 7.97
CA GLY A 82 -18.17 -4.99 8.87
C GLY A 82 -16.71 -5.38 9.07
N THR A 83 -16.43 -6.67 9.26
CA THR A 83 -15.06 -7.19 9.39
C THR A 83 -14.24 -6.97 8.10
N LEU A 84 -14.81 -7.22 6.93
CA LEU A 84 -14.15 -6.94 5.64
C LEU A 84 -13.90 -5.45 5.44
N GLY A 85 -14.87 -4.60 5.86
CA GLY A 85 -14.72 -3.15 5.84
C GLY A 85 -13.56 -2.68 6.70
N PHE A 86 -13.44 -3.19 7.93
CA PHE A 86 -12.31 -2.89 8.81
C PHE A 86 -10.96 -3.31 8.19
N LEU A 87 -10.87 -4.49 7.59
CA LEU A 87 -9.65 -4.93 6.90
C LEU A 87 -9.32 -4.01 5.72
N ALA A 88 -10.32 -3.59 4.95
CA ALA A 88 -10.13 -2.65 3.87
C ALA A 88 -9.61 -1.31 4.40
N ASP A 89 -10.20 -0.75 5.46
CA ASP A 89 -9.75 0.49 6.08
C ASP A 89 -8.31 0.38 6.58
N ALA A 90 -7.95 -0.72 7.27
CA ALA A 90 -6.60 -0.99 7.75
C ALA A 90 -5.57 -1.04 6.62
N CYS A 91 -5.97 -1.45 5.40
CA CYS A 91 -5.11 -1.42 4.23
C CYS A 91 -4.80 -0.01 3.71
N SER A 92 -5.52 1.03 4.16
CA SER A 92 -5.25 2.42 3.75
C SER A 92 -4.01 3.04 4.39
N GLY A 93 -3.33 2.31 5.29
CA GLY A 93 -2.07 2.73 5.91
C GLY A 93 -2.21 3.97 6.77
N VAL A 94 -1.46 5.03 6.45
CA VAL A 94 -1.50 6.28 7.22
C VAL A 94 -2.89 6.90 7.29
N PHE A 95 -3.71 6.72 6.26
CA PHE A 95 -5.07 7.27 6.24
C PHE A 95 -6.01 6.58 7.24
N PHE A 96 -5.77 5.31 7.58
CA PHE A 96 -6.48 4.64 8.66
C PHE A 96 -6.26 5.36 10.00
N VAL A 97 -5.00 5.69 10.30
CA VAL A 97 -4.65 6.41 11.54
C VAL A 97 -5.26 7.80 11.54
N VAL A 98 -5.17 8.50 10.40
CA VAL A 98 -5.76 9.85 10.25
C VAL A 98 -7.28 9.79 10.43
N ALA A 99 -7.97 8.86 9.77
CA ALA A 99 -9.41 8.70 9.90
C ALA A 99 -9.81 8.43 11.36
N HIS A 100 -9.10 7.54 12.05
CA HIS A 100 -9.36 7.21 13.45
C HIS A 100 -9.12 8.41 14.40
N LEU A 101 -8.13 9.25 14.13
CA LEU A 101 -7.88 10.48 14.92
C LEU A 101 -8.97 11.55 14.74
N PHE A 102 -9.60 11.59 13.56
CA PHE A 102 -10.70 12.52 13.26
C PHE A 102 -12.07 12.00 13.69
N GLU A 103 -12.17 10.71 14.05
CA GLU A 103 -13.40 10.06 14.54
C GLU A 103 -13.75 10.50 15.96
N LYS A 104 -14.03 11.81 16.15
CA LYS A 104 -14.33 12.37 17.48
C LYS A 104 -15.78 12.22 17.94
N THR A 105 -16.66 11.80 17.06
CA THR A 105 -18.10 11.66 17.35
C THR A 105 -18.60 10.38 16.73
N GLY A 106 -19.30 9.56 17.52
CA GLY A 106 -19.88 8.32 17.04
C GLY A 106 -20.73 8.49 15.77
N PRO A 107 -21.10 7.39 15.11
CA PRO A 107 -21.70 7.40 13.80
C PRO A 107 -22.96 8.28 13.77
N ASP A 108 -22.90 9.38 13.03
CA ASP A 108 -24.12 10.10 12.65
C ASP A 108 -24.77 9.34 11.49
N VAL A 109 -25.35 8.17 11.83
CA VAL A 109 -26.10 7.31 10.89
C VAL A 109 -27.31 7.99 10.27
N SER A 110 -27.65 9.23 10.71
CA SER A 110 -28.76 10.00 10.18
C SER A 110 -28.44 10.64 8.82
N ARG A 111 -27.18 10.63 8.38
CA ARG A 111 -26.73 11.26 7.13
C ARG A 111 -26.22 10.22 6.15
N ALA A 112 -26.90 10.05 5.04
CA ALA A 112 -26.47 9.23 3.91
C ALA A 112 -25.03 9.58 3.44
N ALA A 113 -24.59 10.82 3.60
CA ALA A 113 -23.23 11.27 3.28
C ALA A 113 -22.16 10.53 4.08
N GLY A 114 -22.39 10.25 5.39
CA GLY A 114 -21.46 9.52 6.24
C GLY A 114 -21.30 8.06 5.82
N ASP A 115 -22.37 7.40 5.40
CA ASP A 115 -22.31 6.02 4.89
C ASP A 115 -21.50 5.93 3.59
N TYR A 116 -21.69 6.88 2.67
CA TYR A 116 -20.84 6.97 1.48
C TYR A 116 -19.38 7.29 1.83
N GLY A 117 -19.15 8.18 2.79
CA GLY A 117 -17.80 8.52 3.25
C GLY A 117 -17.04 7.29 3.76
N THR A 118 -17.68 6.46 4.56
CA THR A 118 -17.11 5.20 5.07
C THR A 118 -16.72 4.26 3.93
N ARG A 119 -17.55 4.13 2.91
CA ARG A 119 -17.23 3.32 1.73
C ARG A 119 -16.07 3.88 0.91
N PHE A 120 -15.91 5.20 0.86
CA PHE A 120 -14.75 5.83 0.21
C PHE A 120 -13.44 5.55 0.94
N VAL A 121 -13.44 5.55 2.28
CA VAL A 121 -12.26 5.19 3.08
C VAL A 121 -11.89 3.72 2.82
N ALA A 122 -12.85 2.80 2.87
CA ALA A 122 -12.62 1.39 2.57
C ALA A 122 -12.11 1.19 1.12
N ALA A 123 -12.65 1.90 0.15
CA ALA A 123 -12.18 1.86 -1.24
C ALA A 123 -10.74 2.36 -1.37
N ALA A 124 -10.35 3.41 -0.63
CA ALA A 124 -8.97 3.88 -0.58
C ALA A 124 -8.01 2.77 -0.11
N GLY A 125 -8.40 2.03 0.92
CA GLY A 125 -7.61 0.90 1.44
C GLY A 125 -7.47 -0.24 0.43
N ILE A 126 -8.53 -0.60 -0.29
CA ILE A 126 -8.48 -1.62 -1.34
C ILE A 126 -7.53 -1.19 -2.47
N VAL A 127 -7.61 0.06 -2.91
CA VAL A 127 -6.70 0.59 -3.96
C VAL A 127 -5.26 0.62 -3.46
N ASN A 128 -5.03 0.96 -2.18
CA ASN A 128 -3.69 0.91 -1.60
C ASN A 128 -3.15 -0.52 -1.53
N LEU A 129 -3.97 -1.50 -1.15
CA LEU A 129 -3.59 -2.91 -1.15
C LEU A 129 -3.15 -3.38 -2.54
N LEU A 130 -3.87 -2.99 -3.59
CA LEU A 130 -3.47 -3.29 -4.98
C LEU A 130 -2.11 -2.65 -5.32
N SER A 131 -1.88 -1.41 -4.88
CA SER A 131 -0.59 -0.72 -5.02
C SER A 131 0.55 -1.47 -4.32
N VAL A 132 0.31 -1.95 -3.09
CA VAL A 132 1.28 -2.74 -2.31
C VAL A 132 1.63 -4.04 -3.02
N LEU A 133 0.62 -4.78 -3.50
CA LEU A 133 0.81 -6.03 -4.24
C LEU A 133 1.57 -5.81 -5.56
N ASP A 134 1.26 -4.75 -6.30
CA ASP A 134 1.97 -4.43 -7.54
C ASP A 134 3.44 -4.05 -7.25
N ALA A 135 3.70 -3.21 -6.24
CA ALA A 135 5.05 -2.85 -5.82
C ALA A 135 5.86 -4.07 -5.36
N TYR A 136 5.25 -4.96 -4.56
CA TYR A 136 5.87 -6.21 -4.13
C TYR A 136 6.26 -7.09 -5.31
N ARG A 137 5.35 -7.31 -6.27
CA ARG A 137 5.60 -8.15 -7.47
C ARG A 137 6.71 -7.60 -8.34
N ILE A 138 6.81 -6.28 -8.47
CA ILE A 138 7.89 -5.62 -9.19
C ILE A 138 9.22 -5.80 -8.44
N ALA A 139 9.23 -5.57 -7.11
CA ALA A 139 10.42 -5.74 -6.29
C ALA A 139 10.92 -7.19 -6.26
N ALA A 140 10.00 -8.16 -6.27
CA ALA A 140 10.30 -9.59 -6.35
C ALA A 140 10.75 -10.07 -7.75
N GLY A 141 10.82 -9.16 -8.76
CA GLY A 141 11.23 -9.51 -10.12
C GLY A 141 10.20 -10.31 -10.92
N SER A 142 8.98 -10.46 -10.41
CA SER A 142 7.90 -11.20 -11.08
C SER A 142 7.20 -10.39 -12.18
N LYS A 143 7.52 -9.08 -12.30
CA LYS A 143 6.90 -8.16 -13.26
C LYS A 143 7.90 -7.08 -13.66
N THR A 144 8.23 -7.01 -14.92
CA THR A 144 9.08 -5.94 -15.51
C THR A 144 8.25 -4.74 -15.95
#